data_c0574418eef5bd0d2a4a8b2647c3cca0
#
_entry.id   c0574418eef5bd0d2a4a8b2647c3cca0
#
_cell.length_a   1.000
_cell.length_b   1.000
_cell.length_c   1.000
_cell.angle_alpha   90.00
_cell.angle_beta   90.00
_cell.angle_gamma   90.00
#
_symmetry.space_group_name_H-M   'P 1'
#
loop_
_entity.id
_entity.type
_entity.pdbx_description
1 polymer ?
#
loop_
_entity_poly.entity_id
_entity_poly.type
_entity_poly.pdbx_seq_one_letter_code
_entity_poly.pdbx_strand_id
1 'polypeptide(L)'
;SEFGNNKNGHEGYMTELSCVSNGTLDKFLTEWEKVVNSGAYKPSKDSINEEFAAGMHAMVIMTSSRIPTISELVGDSFNWGVAAIPAVSADDIGGAYPSGSGLFMMDRDDEAKKVAAWEFVQYMASPEAQAMWLEGTGYTPVNVKSQELESYQTAVEAESRLQVPYDVLMQSGISVIPAFIPNNSTIDTVIKDAMLSFGDGTATKEETFNAIKDGCAKALEDYYRANPIE
;
A
#
# COMPACT_ATOMS: atom_id res chain seq x y z
N SER A 1 14.62 6.51 -4.55
CA SER A 1 15.17 5.30 -5.20
C SER A 1 14.05 4.56 -5.91
N GLU A 2 14.36 4.00 -7.09
CA GLU A 2 13.38 3.32 -7.92
C GLU A 2 13.34 1.83 -7.54
N PHE A 3 12.12 1.28 -7.50
CA PHE A 3 11.90 -0.15 -7.34
C PHE A 3 12.26 -0.91 -8.62
N GLY A 4 11.79 -0.43 -9.76
CA GLY A 4 12.08 -0.97 -11.08
C GLY A 4 12.64 0.10 -12.03
N ASN A 5 13.20 -0.32 -13.16
CA ASN A 5 13.71 0.59 -14.19
C ASN A 5 12.58 1.39 -14.88
N ASN A 6 12.97 2.33 -15.77
CA ASN A 6 12.07 3.21 -16.50
C ASN A 6 11.09 3.96 -15.56
N LYS A 7 11.62 4.56 -14.48
CA LYS A 7 10.84 5.24 -13.44
C LYS A 7 9.68 4.37 -12.91
N ASN A 8 10.01 3.19 -12.45
CA ASN A 8 9.02 2.22 -11.97
C ASN A 8 7.97 1.84 -13.05
N GLY A 9 8.36 1.79 -14.31
CA GLY A 9 7.47 1.45 -15.43
C GLY A 9 6.63 2.61 -15.97
N HIS A 10 6.82 3.85 -15.48
CA HIS A 10 6.07 5.03 -15.96
C HIS A 10 6.62 5.62 -17.27
N GLU A 11 7.88 5.38 -17.60
CA GLU A 11 8.53 5.86 -18.82
C GLU A 11 8.90 4.74 -19.80
N GLY A 12 8.23 3.60 -19.68
CA GLY A 12 8.46 2.43 -20.52
C GLY A 12 8.22 1.12 -19.74
N TYR A 13 8.45 0.00 -20.41
CA TYR A 13 8.27 -1.31 -19.78
C TYR A 13 9.29 -1.54 -18.65
N MET A 14 8.78 -1.96 -17.49
CA MET A 14 9.65 -2.39 -16.39
C MET A 14 10.17 -3.80 -16.67
N THR A 15 11.45 -3.93 -16.96
CA THR A 15 12.11 -5.18 -17.34
C THR A 15 13.06 -5.72 -16.28
N GLU A 16 13.38 -4.92 -15.25
CA GLU A 16 14.24 -5.30 -14.15
C GLU A 16 13.89 -4.57 -12.86
N LEU A 17 14.28 -5.14 -11.73
CA LEU A 17 14.18 -4.51 -10.41
C LEU A 17 15.46 -3.67 -10.15
N SER A 18 15.36 -2.36 -10.36
CA SER A 18 16.45 -1.42 -10.06
C SER A 18 16.85 -1.40 -8.59
N CYS A 19 15.93 -1.71 -7.67
CA CYS A 19 16.22 -1.77 -6.24
C CYS A 19 17.27 -2.82 -5.87
N VAL A 20 17.47 -3.83 -6.72
CA VAL A 20 18.53 -4.84 -6.56
C VAL A 20 19.89 -4.25 -6.90
N SER A 21 20.00 -3.59 -8.07
CA SER A 21 21.29 -3.08 -8.59
C SER A 21 21.71 -1.75 -7.96
N ASN A 22 20.75 -0.92 -7.50
CA ASN A 22 21.04 0.37 -6.88
C ASN A 22 21.26 0.31 -5.35
N GLY A 23 21.23 -0.89 -4.75
CA GLY A 23 21.48 -1.13 -3.34
C GLY A 23 20.30 -0.85 -2.40
N THR A 24 19.15 -0.40 -2.90
CA THR A 24 17.97 -0.08 -2.06
C THR A 24 17.43 -1.32 -1.35
N LEU A 25 17.37 -2.46 -2.03
CA LEU A 25 16.90 -3.71 -1.43
C LEU A 25 17.84 -4.17 -0.30
N ASP A 26 19.16 -4.12 -0.52
CA ASP A 26 20.14 -4.51 0.51
C ASP A 26 20.07 -3.58 1.72
N LYS A 27 19.97 -2.27 1.50
CA LYS A 27 19.79 -1.28 2.57
C LYS A 27 18.52 -1.57 3.38
N PHE A 28 17.40 -1.82 2.71
CA PHE A 28 16.14 -2.15 3.37
C PHE A 28 16.26 -3.44 4.20
N LEU A 29 16.77 -4.51 3.61
CA LEU A 29 16.93 -5.79 4.32
C LEU A 29 17.88 -5.69 5.50
N THR A 30 18.93 -4.85 5.41
CA THR A 30 19.87 -4.60 6.52
C THR A 30 19.18 -3.92 7.70
N GLU A 31 18.33 -2.93 7.46
CA GLU A 31 17.57 -2.29 8.54
C GLU A 31 16.46 -3.19 9.07
N TRP A 32 15.79 -3.94 8.18
CA TRP A 32 14.76 -4.89 8.58
C TRP A 32 15.30 -6.04 9.41
N GLU A 33 16.51 -6.51 9.14
CA GLU A 33 17.21 -7.53 9.94
C GLU A 33 17.35 -7.10 11.40
N LYS A 34 17.59 -5.81 11.68
CA LYS A 34 17.64 -5.29 13.05
C LYS A 34 16.30 -5.44 13.76
N VAL A 35 15.20 -5.20 13.02
CA VAL A 35 13.83 -5.37 13.55
C VAL A 35 13.55 -6.84 13.85
N VAL A 36 13.87 -7.75 12.93
CA VAL A 36 13.70 -9.20 13.11
C VAL A 36 14.53 -9.69 14.31
N ASN A 37 15.82 -9.31 14.37
CA ASN A 37 16.74 -9.73 15.42
C ASN A 37 16.43 -9.11 16.79
N SER A 38 15.63 -8.04 16.85
CA SER A 38 15.21 -7.45 18.13
C SER A 38 14.29 -8.35 18.95
N GLY A 39 13.69 -9.38 18.32
CA GLY A 39 12.65 -10.22 18.92
C GLY A 39 11.29 -9.51 19.10
N ALA A 40 11.19 -8.24 18.70
CA ALA A 40 9.94 -7.46 18.79
C ALA A 40 9.02 -7.69 17.57
N TYR A 41 9.55 -8.24 16.48
CA TYR A 41 8.80 -8.49 15.26
C TYR A 41 8.16 -9.88 15.27
N LYS A 42 6.87 -9.93 14.94
CA LYS A 42 6.13 -11.17 14.71
C LYS A 42 5.36 -11.04 13.41
N PRO A 43 5.65 -11.85 12.38
CA PRO A 43 4.82 -11.89 11.20
C PRO A 43 3.43 -12.44 11.57
N SER A 44 2.38 -11.70 11.22
CA SER A 44 1.00 -12.15 11.37
C SER A 44 0.31 -12.06 10.01
N LYS A 45 -0.45 -13.07 9.65
CA LYS A 45 -1.19 -13.15 8.39
C LYS A 45 -2.69 -13.02 8.58
N ASP A 46 -3.15 -13.53 9.71
CA ASP A 46 -4.56 -13.69 10.03
C ASP A 46 -4.86 -12.93 11.33
N SER A 47 -6.00 -12.55 11.65
CA SER A 47 -6.43 -12.01 12.96
C SER A 47 -5.64 -10.78 13.50
N ILE A 48 -4.86 -10.07 12.67
CA ILE A 48 -4.02 -8.97 13.16
C ILE A 48 -4.84 -7.83 13.80
N ASN A 49 -6.06 -7.60 13.32
CA ASN A 49 -6.96 -6.59 13.90
C ASN A 49 -7.35 -6.98 15.33
N GLU A 50 -7.74 -8.23 15.53
CA GLU A 50 -8.15 -8.80 16.80
C GLU A 50 -6.96 -8.91 17.76
N GLU A 51 -5.80 -9.32 17.27
CA GLU A 51 -4.56 -9.38 18.06
C GLU A 51 -4.13 -7.99 18.54
N PHE A 52 -4.23 -6.96 17.69
CA PHE A 52 -3.96 -5.58 18.09
C PHE A 52 -4.99 -5.10 19.12
N ALA A 53 -6.28 -5.30 18.86
CA ALA A 53 -7.34 -4.90 19.76
C ALA A 53 -7.28 -5.62 21.11
N ALA A 54 -6.74 -6.83 21.16
CA ALA A 54 -6.45 -7.57 22.40
C ALA A 54 -5.17 -7.08 23.12
N GLY A 55 -4.46 -6.08 22.59
CA GLY A 55 -3.23 -5.54 23.18
C GLY A 55 -2.01 -6.47 23.02
N MET A 56 -2.05 -7.43 22.09
CA MET A 56 -0.93 -8.37 21.86
C MET A 56 0.23 -7.72 21.11
N HIS A 57 -0.02 -6.62 20.40
CA HIS A 57 0.96 -5.88 19.62
C HIS A 57 0.95 -4.40 20.01
N ALA A 58 2.14 -3.84 20.24
CA ALA A 58 2.30 -2.40 20.49
C ALA A 58 2.14 -1.57 19.20
N MET A 59 2.47 -2.15 18.04
CA MET A 59 2.35 -1.52 16.72
C MET A 59 2.00 -2.57 15.67
N VAL A 60 1.22 -2.16 14.67
CA VAL A 60 0.89 -2.98 13.50
C VAL A 60 0.96 -2.13 12.24
N ILE A 61 1.32 -2.73 11.12
CA ILE A 61 1.32 -2.09 9.80
C ILE A 61 0.12 -2.64 9.02
N MET A 62 -0.76 -1.74 8.60
CA MET A 62 -1.94 -2.13 7.82
C MET A 62 -2.47 -0.97 6.97
N THR A 63 -3.43 -1.28 6.12
CA THR A 63 -4.11 -0.25 5.32
C THR A 63 -4.98 0.67 6.19
N SER A 64 -5.05 1.94 5.81
CA SER A 64 -5.87 2.96 6.50
C SER A 64 -7.36 2.62 6.57
N SER A 65 -7.88 1.86 5.62
CA SER A 65 -9.28 1.40 5.62
C SER A 65 -9.63 0.50 6.81
N ARG A 66 -8.65 0.09 7.64
CA ARG A 66 -8.89 -0.67 8.87
C ARG A 66 -9.15 0.21 10.10
N ILE A 67 -8.99 1.53 9.98
CA ILE A 67 -9.21 2.44 11.12
C ILE A 67 -10.60 2.24 11.74
N PRO A 68 -11.73 2.25 11.02
CA PRO A 68 -13.03 2.03 11.62
C PRO A 68 -13.15 0.66 12.32
N THR A 69 -12.68 -0.40 11.69
CA THR A 69 -12.68 -1.76 12.27
C THR A 69 -11.87 -1.82 13.57
N ILE A 70 -10.68 -1.22 13.58
CA ILE A 70 -9.83 -1.19 14.79
C ILE A 70 -10.49 -0.35 15.88
N SER A 71 -11.09 0.80 15.54
CA SER A 71 -11.81 1.63 16.51
C SER A 71 -12.94 0.86 17.16
N GLU A 72 -13.73 0.11 16.39
CA GLU A 72 -14.80 -0.73 16.90
C GLU A 72 -14.29 -1.84 17.82
N LEU A 73 -13.23 -2.55 17.41
CA LEU A 73 -12.67 -3.67 18.18
C LEU A 73 -11.98 -3.22 19.47
N VAL A 74 -11.25 -2.11 19.44
CA VAL A 74 -10.56 -1.57 20.64
C VAL A 74 -11.56 -0.95 21.61
N GLY A 75 -12.58 -0.25 21.10
CA GLY A 75 -13.52 0.50 21.92
C GLY A 75 -12.78 1.39 22.92
N ASP A 76 -13.11 1.26 24.21
CA ASP A 76 -12.50 2.01 25.32
C ASP A 76 -11.35 1.24 26.02
N SER A 77 -10.87 0.11 25.44
CA SER A 77 -9.91 -0.75 26.12
C SER A 77 -8.56 -0.08 26.33
N PHE A 78 -8.09 0.71 25.34
CA PHE A 78 -6.87 1.51 25.43
C PHE A 78 -6.82 2.62 24.38
N ASN A 79 -5.95 3.62 24.61
CA ASN A 79 -5.71 4.68 23.63
C ASN A 79 -4.73 4.21 22.55
N TRP A 80 -5.08 4.46 21.30
CA TRP A 80 -4.23 4.13 20.15
C TRP A 80 -4.22 5.27 19.12
N GLY A 81 -3.23 5.28 18.24
CA GLY A 81 -3.06 6.30 17.22
C GLY A 81 -2.64 5.70 15.87
N VAL A 82 -2.62 6.56 14.85
CA VAL A 82 -2.16 6.25 13.50
C VAL A 82 -0.98 7.15 13.17
N ALA A 83 0.02 6.61 12.49
CA ALA A 83 1.20 7.35 12.03
C ALA A 83 1.62 6.87 10.65
N ALA A 84 2.44 7.69 9.98
CA ALA A 84 3.10 7.28 8.75
C ALA A 84 4.04 6.08 8.99
N ILE A 85 4.22 5.24 7.97
CA ILE A 85 5.27 4.22 8.00
C ILE A 85 6.62 4.94 8.09
N PRO A 86 7.49 4.57 9.04
CA PRO A 86 8.77 5.22 9.21
C PRO A 86 9.68 5.00 8.00
N ALA A 87 10.53 5.98 7.71
CA ALA A 87 11.57 5.82 6.72
C ALA A 87 12.69 4.89 7.21
N VAL A 88 13.45 4.31 6.28
CA VAL A 88 14.61 3.44 6.58
C VAL A 88 15.74 4.24 7.26
N SER A 89 15.86 5.52 6.97
CA SER A 89 16.80 6.44 7.64
C SER A 89 16.22 7.84 7.71
N ALA A 90 16.83 8.72 8.53
CA ALA A 90 16.41 10.11 8.67
C ALA A 90 16.52 10.94 7.37
N ASP A 91 17.35 10.50 6.43
CA ASP A 91 17.55 11.16 5.14
C ASP A 91 16.58 10.65 4.05
N ASP A 92 15.82 9.60 4.33
CA ASP A 92 14.86 9.04 3.40
C ASP A 92 13.46 9.63 3.65
N ILE A 93 12.66 9.68 2.59
CA ILE A 93 11.26 10.07 2.69
C ILE A 93 10.45 8.81 3.03
N GLY A 94 9.88 8.79 4.23
CA GLY A 94 8.90 7.78 4.63
C GLY A 94 7.58 7.98 3.91
N GLY A 95 6.71 7.00 4.01
CA GLY A 95 5.35 7.06 3.49
C GLY A 95 4.88 5.76 2.86
N ALA A 96 3.63 5.76 2.46
CA ALA A 96 3.01 4.66 1.75
C ALA A 96 2.38 5.22 0.46
N TYR A 97 2.46 4.46 -0.62
CA TYR A 97 1.74 4.83 -1.83
C TYR A 97 0.24 4.54 -1.66
N PRO A 98 -0.63 5.35 -2.29
CA PRO A 98 -2.04 5.07 -2.28
C PRO A 98 -2.33 3.79 -3.07
N SER A 99 -3.09 2.90 -2.46
CA SER A 99 -3.67 1.73 -3.13
C SER A 99 -5.18 1.75 -2.95
N GLY A 100 -5.90 0.98 -3.75
CA GLY A 100 -7.34 0.94 -3.66
C GLY A 100 -7.97 0.26 -4.86
N SER A 101 -9.27 0.50 -5.02
CA SER A 101 -10.05 -0.02 -6.13
C SER A 101 -10.24 1.05 -7.21
N GLY A 102 -10.32 0.62 -8.46
CA GLY A 102 -10.65 1.45 -9.60
C GLY A 102 -11.99 1.07 -10.21
N LEU A 103 -12.69 2.04 -10.77
CA LEU A 103 -13.88 1.81 -11.60
C LEU A 103 -13.46 1.74 -13.06
N PHE A 104 -13.85 0.67 -13.72
CA PHE A 104 -13.59 0.46 -15.14
C PHE A 104 -14.91 0.43 -15.90
N MET A 105 -15.00 1.25 -16.94
CA MET A 105 -16.16 1.26 -17.82
C MET A 105 -15.93 0.31 -18.98
N MET A 106 -16.86 -0.65 -19.14
CA MET A 106 -16.81 -1.59 -20.27
C MET A 106 -17.38 -0.94 -21.52
N ASP A 107 -16.66 -1.05 -22.64
CA ASP A 107 -17.20 -0.66 -23.93
C ASP A 107 -18.29 -1.67 -24.39
N ARG A 108 -19.47 -1.15 -24.62
CA ARG A 108 -20.65 -1.90 -25.09
C ARG A 108 -21.33 -1.11 -26.20
N ASP A 109 -21.97 -1.80 -27.13
CA ASP A 109 -22.72 -1.22 -28.24
C ASP A 109 -24.06 -0.60 -27.78
N ASP A 110 -24.04 0.20 -26.71
CA ASP A 110 -25.22 0.87 -26.14
C ASP A 110 -24.78 2.22 -25.53
N GLU A 111 -24.95 3.28 -26.31
CA GLU A 111 -24.52 4.62 -25.92
C GLU A 111 -25.24 5.13 -24.66
N ALA A 112 -26.52 4.78 -24.47
CA ALA A 112 -27.25 5.20 -23.27
C ALA A 112 -26.65 4.59 -21.99
N LYS A 113 -26.23 3.32 -22.06
CA LYS A 113 -25.54 2.66 -20.94
C LYS A 113 -24.15 3.22 -20.71
N LYS A 114 -23.41 3.58 -21.78
CA LYS A 114 -22.10 4.25 -21.64
C LYS A 114 -22.22 5.58 -20.91
N VAL A 115 -23.19 6.43 -21.33
CA VAL A 115 -23.46 7.70 -20.68
C VAL A 115 -23.83 7.52 -19.21
N ALA A 116 -24.75 6.61 -18.90
CA ALA A 116 -25.14 6.37 -17.51
C ALA A 116 -23.98 5.82 -16.65
N ALA A 117 -23.15 4.93 -17.20
CA ALA A 117 -21.96 4.43 -16.53
C ALA A 117 -20.95 5.57 -16.26
N TRP A 118 -20.76 6.47 -17.22
CA TRP A 118 -19.88 7.61 -17.05
C TRP A 118 -20.38 8.60 -15.99
N GLU A 119 -21.67 8.89 -15.98
CA GLU A 119 -22.29 9.70 -14.91
C GLU A 119 -22.08 9.10 -13.53
N PHE A 120 -22.21 7.78 -13.41
CA PHE A 120 -21.91 7.08 -12.15
C PHE A 120 -20.44 7.21 -11.75
N VAL A 121 -19.50 7.03 -12.67
CA VAL A 121 -18.06 7.19 -12.40
C VAL A 121 -17.76 8.64 -11.95
N GLN A 122 -18.34 9.64 -12.61
CA GLN A 122 -18.19 11.04 -12.21
C GLN A 122 -18.78 11.31 -10.81
N TYR A 123 -19.96 10.75 -10.52
CA TYR A 123 -20.57 10.86 -9.20
C TYR A 123 -19.66 10.25 -8.12
N MET A 124 -19.12 9.07 -8.35
CA MET A 124 -18.20 8.43 -7.40
C MET A 124 -16.91 9.21 -7.13
N ALA A 125 -16.48 10.06 -8.05
CA ALA A 125 -15.34 10.96 -7.89
C ALA A 125 -15.75 12.35 -7.34
N SER A 126 -17.04 12.61 -7.08
CA SER A 126 -17.51 13.86 -6.51
C SER A 126 -17.07 14.04 -5.04
N PRO A 127 -16.97 15.29 -4.55
CA PRO A 127 -16.66 15.53 -3.15
C PRO A 127 -17.61 14.82 -2.18
N GLU A 128 -18.91 14.84 -2.50
CA GLU A 128 -19.97 14.26 -1.67
C GLU A 128 -19.84 12.74 -1.56
N ALA A 129 -19.69 12.05 -2.71
CA ALA A 129 -19.53 10.61 -2.72
C ALA A 129 -18.24 10.18 -2.01
N GLN A 130 -17.17 10.94 -2.15
CA GLN A 130 -15.88 10.65 -1.51
C GLN A 130 -15.93 10.90 0.00
N ALA A 131 -16.66 11.89 0.49
CA ALA A 131 -16.89 12.07 1.93
C ALA A 131 -17.70 10.92 2.53
N MET A 132 -18.78 10.50 1.86
CA MET A 132 -19.56 9.32 2.25
C MET A 132 -18.71 8.04 2.25
N TRP A 133 -17.80 7.90 1.27
CA TRP A 133 -16.92 6.74 1.16
C TRP A 133 -15.89 6.69 2.31
N LEU A 134 -15.36 7.85 2.72
CA LEU A 134 -14.52 7.93 3.92
C LEU A 134 -15.28 7.48 5.16
N GLU A 135 -16.46 8.03 5.39
CA GLU A 135 -17.29 7.73 6.56
C GLU A 135 -17.61 6.23 6.65
N GLY A 136 -18.02 5.63 5.53
CA GLY A 136 -18.47 4.23 5.50
C GLY A 136 -17.35 3.21 5.48
N THR A 137 -16.13 3.57 5.05
CA THR A 137 -15.06 2.60 4.75
C THR A 137 -13.69 2.94 5.31
N GLY A 138 -13.46 4.16 5.76
CA GLY A 138 -12.14 4.65 6.17
C GLY A 138 -11.14 4.87 5.02
N TYR A 139 -11.59 4.81 3.75
CA TYR A 139 -10.73 5.12 2.60
C TYR A 139 -10.47 6.61 2.51
N THR A 140 -9.23 6.96 2.20
CA THR A 140 -8.84 8.37 1.95
C THR A 140 -9.51 8.90 0.68
N PRO A 141 -10.21 10.03 0.73
CA PRO A 141 -10.83 10.63 -0.45
C PRO A 141 -9.82 11.00 -1.54
N VAL A 142 -10.17 10.71 -2.79
CA VAL A 142 -9.38 11.12 -3.96
C VAL A 142 -9.72 12.52 -4.45
N ASN A 143 -10.80 13.13 -3.94
CA ASN A 143 -11.19 14.50 -4.25
C ASN A 143 -10.87 15.42 -3.06
N VAL A 144 -9.93 16.32 -3.26
CA VAL A 144 -9.46 17.24 -2.20
C VAL A 144 -10.57 18.15 -1.66
N LYS A 145 -11.59 18.46 -2.46
CA LYS A 145 -12.73 19.29 -2.04
C LYS A 145 -13.65 18.58 -1.03
N SER A 146 -13.52 17.26 -0.88
CA SER A 146 -14.30 16.53 0.13
C SER A 146 -14.04 17.05 1.54
N GLN A 147 -12.84 17.56 1.82
CA GLN A 147 -12.49 18.10 3.13
C GLN A 147 -13.24 19.38 3.50
N GLU A 148 -13.79 20.09 2.52
CA GLU A 148 -14.56 21.32 2.73
C GLU A 148 -16.01 21.03 3.16
N LEU A 149 -16.44 19.76 3.04
CA LEU A 149 -17.79 19.35 3.33
C LEU A 149 -17.99 19.10 4.84
N GLU A 150 -19.14 19.51 5.35
CA GLU A 150 -19.56 19.27 6.74
C GLU A 150 -19.56 17.76 7.08
N SER A 151 -20.01 16.91 6.16
CA SER A 151 -20.01 15.45 6.34
C SER A 151 -18.61 14.88 6.55
N TYR A 152 -17.61 15.35 5.79
CA TYR A 152 -16.22 14.97 6.00
C TYR A 152 -15.72 15.42 7.39
N GLN A 153 -15.96 16.68 7.72
CA GLN A 153 -15.53 17.27 8.98
C GLN A 153 -16.13 16.54 10.18
N THR A 154 -17.44 16.24 10.11
CA THR A 154 -18.13 15.47 11.13
C THR A 154 -17.55 14.05 11.30
N ALA A 155 -17.23 13.36 10.21
CA ALA A 155 -16.61 12.03 10.25
C ALA A 155 -15.23 12.08 10.92
N VAL A 156 -14.42 13.10 10.60
CA VAL A 156 -13.07 13.29 11.19
C VAL A 156 -13.17 13.76 12.64
N GLU A 157 -14.14 14.56 13.01
CA GLU A 157 -14.40 14.93 14.42
C GLU A 157 -14.76 13.71 15.26
N ALA A 158 -15.57 12.80 14.72
CA ALA A 158 -15.95 11.55 15.39
C ALA A 158 -14.77 10.56 15.48
N GLU A 159 -13.91 10.51 14.44
CA GLU A 159 -12.77 9.60 14.36
C GLU A 159 -11.56 10.34 13.75
N SER A 160 -10.82 11.07 14.59
CA SER A 160 -9.74 11.97 14.14
C SER A 160 -8.57 11.25 13.44
N ARG A 161 -8.42 9.94 13.66
CA ARG A 161 -7.41 9.11 12.98
C ARG A 161 -7.63 9.00 11.48
N LEU A 162 -8.87 9.24 10.99
CA LEU A 162 -9.18 9.26 9.56
C LEU A 162 -8.50 10.40 8.78
N GLN A 163 -8.08 11.48 9.47
CA GLN A 163 -7.33 12.57 8.85
C GLN A 163 -5.88 12.20 8.54
N VAL A 164 -5.26 11.36 9.37
CA VAL A 164 -3.83 11.05 9.29
C VAL A 164 -3.39 10.46 7.93
N PRO A 165 -4.10 9.49 7.33
CA PRO A 165 -3.74 8.97 6.01
C PRO A 165 -3.76 10.02 4.90
N TYR A 166 -4.69 10.98 4.96
CA TYR A 166 -4.72 12.08 4.01
C TYR A 166 -3.50 13.00 4.18
N ASP A 167 -3.16 13.36 5.40
CA ASP A 167 -2.01 14.22 5.68
C ASP A 167 -0.69 13.55 5.25
N VAL A 168 -0.56 12.24 5.49
CA VAL A 168 0.58 11.43 5.03
C VAL A 168 0.66 11.43 3.50
N LEU A 169 -0.47 11.24 2.81
CA LEU A 169 -0.52 11.26 1.34
C LEU A 169 -0.08 12.62 0.79
N MET A 170 -0.59 13.72 1.35
CA MET A 170 -0.24 15.08 0.91
C MET A 170 1.21 15.44 1.18
N GLN A 171 1.82 14.90 2.24
CA GLN A 171 3.23 15.10 2.57
C GLN A 171 4.17 14.22 1.74
N SER A 172 3.74 13.04 1.34
CA SER A 172 4.55 12.08 0.59
C SER A 172 4.92 12.57 -0.82
N GLY A 173 4.11 13.39 -1.43
CA GLY A 173 4.37 14.01 -2.73
C GLY A 173 4.59 12.97 -3.84
N ILE A 174 5.21 13.42 -4.93
CA ILE A 174 5.47 12.61 -6.14
C ILE A 174 6.53 11.52 -5.93
N SER A 175 7.28 11.55 -4.84
CA SER A 175 8.33 10.57 -4.57
C SER A 175 7.78 9.17 -4.23
N VAL A 176 6.51 9.07 -3.88
CA VAL A 176 5.82 7.80 -3.58
C VAL A 176 4.88 7.46 -4.73
N ILE A 177 5.45 7.07 -5.86
CA ILE A 177 4.68 6.68 -7.05
C ILE A 177 4.60 5.16 -7.12
N PRO A 178 3.39 4.56 -7.22
CA PRO A 178 3.23 3.13 -7.42
C PRO A 178 3.96 2.67 -8.68
N ALA A 179 4.62 1.51 -8.62
CA ALA A 179 5.24 0.93 -9.80
C ALA A 179 4.20 0.25 -10.70
N PHE A 180 4.34 0.40 -12.02
CA PHE A 180 3.63 -0.42 -13.01
C PHE A 180 4.40 -1.72 -13.22
N ILE A 181 4.02 -2.74 -12.47
CA ILE A 181 4.76 -4.00 -12.41
C ILE A 181 4.08 -5.04 -13.31
N PRO A 182 4.74 -5.48 -14.38
CA PRO A 182 4.27 -6.64 -15.14
C PRO A 182 4.22 -7.88 -14.25
N ASN A 183 3.18 -8.70 -14.40
CA ASN A 183 2.99 -9.89 -13.55
C ASN A 183 3.01 -9.59 -12.04
N ASN A 184 2.41 -8.46 -11.65
CA ASN A 184 2.45 -7.93 -10.28
C ASN A 184 2.10 -8.98 -9.22
N SER A 185 1.09 -9.81 -9.45
CA SER A 185 0.66 -10.82 -8.47
C SER A 185 1.72 -11.88 -8.17
N THR A 186 2.50 -12.28 -9.17
CA THR A 186 3.61 -13.23 -8.99
C THR A 186 4.77 -12.55 -8.25
N ILE A 187 5.12 -11.33 -8.65
CA ILE A 187 6.19 -10.55 -7.99
C ILE A 187 5.84 -10.27 -6.52
N ASP A 188 4.61 -9.87 -6.25
CA ASP A 188 4.12 -9.67 -4.88
C ASP A 188 4.22 -10.95 -4.04
N THR A 189 3.83 -12.09 -4.61
CA THR A 189 3.94 -13.39 -3.94
C THR A 189 5.39 -13.74 -3.63
N VAL A 190 6.31 -13.56 -4.59
CA VAL A 190 7.75 -13.82 -4.40
C VAL A 190 8.31 -12.97 -3.26
N ILE A 191 8.04 -11.66 -3.27
CA ILE A 191 8.52 -10.76 -2.23
C ILE A 191 7.92 -11.12 -0.86
N LYS A 192 6.62 -11.33 -0.80
CA LYS A 192 5.91 -11.69 0.42
C LYS A 192 6.45 -12.97 1.05
N ASP A 193 6.60 -14.05 0.27
CA ASP A 193 7.07 -15.33 0.78
C ASP A 193 8.53 -15.24 1.27
N ALA A 194 9.39 -14.53 0.55
CA ALA A 194 10.76 -14.28 0.98
C ALA A 194 10.82 -13.48 2.28
N MET A 195 10.02 -12.41 2.40
CA MET A 195 9.96 -11.57 3.59
C MET A 195 9.36 -12.30 4.81
N LEU A 196 8.40 -13.19 4.58
CA LEU A 196 7.86 -14.02 5.67
C LEU A 196 8.91 -14.99 6.19
N SER A 197 9.62 -15.69 5.30
CA SER A 197 10.70 -16.61 5.69
C SER A 197 11.85 -15.88 6.41
N PHE A 198 12.13 -14.64 6.03
CA PHE A 198 13.07 -13.79 6.76
C PHE A 198 12.54 -13.41 8.15
N GLY A 199 11.27 -12.99 8.22
CA GLY A 199 10.63 -12.55 9.47
C GLY A 199 10.46 -13.65 10.51
N ASP A 200 10.24 -14.90 10.09
CA ASP A 200 10.11 -16.04 10.99
C ASP A 200 11.47 -16.75 11.28
N GLY A 201 12.57 -16.24 10.69
CA GLY A 201 13.92 -16.72 10.93
C GLY A 201 14.29 -18.01 10.19
N THR A 202 13.48 -18.43 9.20
CA THR A 202 13.76 -19.59 8.35
C THR A 202 14.67 -19.28 7.16
N ALA A 203 14.89 -18.00 6.85
CA ALA A 203 15.83 -17.53 5.84
C ALA A 203 16.74 -16.42 6.39
N THR A 204 17.98 -16.40 5.95
CA THR A 204 18.95 -15.31 6.19
C THR A 204 18.66 -14.10 5.30
N LYS A 205 19.26 -12.95 5.61
CA LYS A 205 19.21 -11.76 4.76
C LYS A 205 19.69 -12.06 3.32
N GLU A 206 20.78 -12.81 3.17
CA GLU A 206 21.35 -13.15 1.86
C GLU A 206 20.41 -14.08 1.07
N GLU A 207 19.84 -15.09 1.70
CA GLU A 207 18.86 -15.99 1.06
C GLU A 207 17.60 -15.21 0.64
N THR A 208 17.11 -14.32 1.49
CA THR A 208 15.98 -13.44 1.18
C THR A 208 16.26 -12.52 0.00
N PHE A 209 17.44 -11.87 0.00
CA PHE A 209 17.87 -11.02 -1.11
C PHE A 209 17.91 -11.80 -2.43
N ASN A 210 18.52 -12.98 -2.44
CA ASN A 210 18.62 -13.82 -3.62
C ASN A 210 17.26 -14.36 -4.07
N ALA A 211 16.39 -14.74 -3.15
CA ALA A 211 15.03 -15.20 -3.46
C ALA A 211 14.21 -14.10 -4.15
N ILE A 212 14.27 -12.87 -3.66
CA ILE A 212 13.60 -11.72 -4.28
C ILE A 212 14.21 -11.43 -5.66
N LYS A 213 15.53 -11.30 -5.74
CA LYS A 213 16.25 -11.00 -6.98
C LYS A 213 15.92 -12.02 -8.08
N ASP A 214 16.14 -13.29 -7.81
CA ASP A 214 16.04 -14.35 -8.81
C ASP A 214 14.59 -14.69 -9.14
N GLY A 215 13.71 -14.70 -8.13
CA GLY A 215 12.28 -14.95 -8.32
C GLY A 215 11.58 -13.85 -9.12
N CYS A 216 11.87 -12.59 -8.82
CA CYS A 216 11.30 -11.47 -9.58
C CYS A 216 11.86 -11.38 -11.00
N ALA A 217 13.16 -11.62 -11.18
CA ALA A 217 13.76 -11.66 -12.52
C ALA A 217 13.11 -12.76 -13.38
N LYS A 218 12.90 -13.93 -12.80
CA LYS A 218 12.18 -15.03 -13.48
C LYS A 218 10.73 -14.65 -13.81
N ALA A 219 10.01 -14.02 -12.91
CA ALA A 219 8.62 -13.61 -13.14
C ALA A 219 8.50 -12.60 -14.30
N LEU A 220 9.45 -11.65 -14.41
CA LEU A 220 9.54 -10.72 -15.54
C LEU A 220 9.90 -11.42 -16.84
N GLU A 221 10.90 -12.32 -16.82
CA GLU A 221 11.28 -13.12 -18.00
C GLU A 221 10.10 -13.95 -18.53
N ASP A 222 9.38 -14.66 -17.65
CA ASP A 222 8.25 -15.47 -18.01
C ASP A 222 7.10 -14.61 -18.59
N TYR A 223 6.87 -13.43 -18.04
CA TYR A 223 5.88 -12.48 -18.55
C TYR A 223 6.23 -12.00 -19.97
N TYR A 224 7.46 -11.54 -20.20
CA TYR A 224 7.86 -11.00 -21.51
C TYR A 224 8.09 -12.09 -22.57
N ARG A 225 8.32 -13.32 -22.17
CA ARG A 225 8.27 -14.47 -23.11
C ARG A 225 6.87 -14.69 -23.66
N ALA A 226 5.83 -14.50 -22.83
CA ALA A 226 4.46 -14.61 -23.24
C ALA A 226 3.89 -13.33 -23.88
N ASN A 227 4.50 -12.17 -23.59
CA ASN A 227 4.10 -10.84 -24.04
C ASN A 227 5.34 -10.08 -24.57
N PRO A 228 5.85 -10.43 -25.78
CA PRO A 228 7.06 -9.81 -26.33
C PRO A 228 6.90 -8.29 -26.45
N ILE A 229 7.94 -7.55 -26.09
CA ILE A 229 8.03 -6.11 -26.33
C ILE A 229 8.36 -5.92 -27.83
N GLU A 230 7.51 -5.19 -28.55
CA GLU A 230 7.74 -4.81 -29.96
C GLU A 230 8.80 -3.70 -30.08
#